data_eaf4d506ef72da3391bb984a82fca341
#
_entry.id   eaf4d506ef72da3391bb984a82fca341
#
_cell.length_a   1.000
_cell.length_b   1.000
_cell.length_c   1.000
_cell.angle_alpha   90.00
_cell.angle_beta   90.00
_cell.angle_gamma   90.00
#
_symmetry.space_group_name_H-M   'P 1'
#
loop_
_entity.id
_entity.type
_entity.pdbx_description
1 polymer ?
#
loop_
_entity_poly.entity_id
_entity_poly.type
_entity_poly.pdbx_seq_one_letter_code
_entity_poly.pdbx_strand_id
1 'polypeptide(L)'
;APGTYPYVLMNYTDDLESLSTLAHELGHSMHSYSTWESQPYVYSDYSIFVAEVASNTNQALVRDYLFRTVPDRDFQIGLIEEAMSNFHRYLFLMPTLARFELAIHERVERGEALTADAMMALMADLFDEAYGGEVEMDRERVGITWGEFPTHLYANFYVYQYTTGISAARALAEGMLTGGEEAVARYTAYLRAGSSLYPLDALKLAGVDL
;
A
#
# COMPACT_ATOMS: atom_id res chain seq x y z
N ALA A 1 7.47 -9.95 -17.28
CA ALA A 1 7.15 -9.40 -18.60
C ALA A 1 6.11 -10.31 -19.29
N PRO A 2 5.26 -9.79 -20.19
CA PRO A 2 4.33 -10.61 -20.95
C PRO A 2 5.02 -11.82 -21.61
N GLY A 3 4.39 -13.00 -21.52
CA GLY A 3 4.97 -14.26 -22.01
C GLY A 3 5.88 -14.99 -21.01
N THR A 4 6.05 -14.47 -19.80
CA THR A 4 6.74 -15.14 -18.70
C THR A 4 5.84 -15.25 -17.49
N TYR A 5 6.12 -16.19 -16.59
CA TYR A 5 5.46 -16.22 -15.29
C TYR A 5 6.06 -15.14 -14.36
N PRO A 6 5.27 -14.47 -13.52
CA PRO A 6 5.80 -13.66 -12.44
C PRO A 6 6.55 -14.54 -11.44
N TYR A 7 7.54 -13.95 -10.77
CA TYR A 7 8.26 -14.61 -9.68
C TYR A 7 8.45 -13.63 -8.54
N VAL A 8 8.54 -14.15 -7.32
CA VAL A 8 8.76 -13.39 -6.09
C VAL A 8 10.18 -13.65 -5.60
N LEU A 9 10.90 -12.58 -5.30
CA LEU A 9 12.20 -12.64 -4.64
C LEU A 9 12.08 -11.92 -3.30
N MET A 10 12.26 -12.62 -2.20
CA MET A 10 12.19 -12.06 -0.86
C MET A 10 13.07 -12.84 0.11
N ASN A 11 13.44 -12.22 1.23
CA ASN A 11 14.00 -12.90 2.38
C ASN A 11 12.85 -13.38 3.28
N TYR A 12 12.67 -14.69 3.40
CA TYR A 12 11.61 -15.28 4.20
C TYR A 12 12.16 -15.78 5.54
N THR A 13 11.60 -15.33 6.66
CA THR A 13 12.12 -15.55 8.01
C THR A 13 11.18 -16.39 8.90
N ASP A 14 10.19 -17.09 8.31
CA ASP A 14 9.23 -17.97 9.00
C ASP A 14 8.41 -17.27 10.10
N ASP A 15 8.07 -16.00 9.87
CA ASP A 15 7.22 -15.19 10.75
C ASP A 15 5.97 -14.65 10.04
N LEU A 16 5.05 -14.04 10.80
CA LEU A 16 3.81 -13.47 10.24
C LEU A 16 4.06 -12.30 9.29
N GLU A 17 5.13 -11.53 9.51
CA GLU A 17 5.51 -10.42 8.63
C GLU A 17 5.94 -10.93 7.26
N SER A 18 6.78 -11.96 7.23
CA SER A 18 7.21 -12.61 5.98
C SER A 18 6.02 -13.27 5.25
N LEU A 19 5.10 -13.91 5.98
CA LEU A 19 3.89 -14.47 5.40
C LEU A 19 3.00 -13.37 4.78
N SER A 20 2.84 -12.27 5.47
CA SER A 20 2.07 -11.12 4.99
C SER A 20 2.73 -10.49 3.75
N THR A 21 4.05 -10.34 3.77
CA THR A 21 4.84 -9.88 2.61
C THR A 21 4.69 -10.82 1.43
N LEU A 22 4.75 -12.14 1.63
CA LEU A 22 4.54 -13.12 0.57
C LEU A 22 3.12 -12.99 -0.03
N ALA A 23 2.11 -12.82 0.80
CA ALA A 23 0.74 -12.60 0.35
C ALA A 23 0.63 -11.30 -0.49
N HIS A 24 1.33 -10.23 -0.08
CA HIS A 24 1.43 -8.96 -0.80
C HIS A 24 2.04 -9.18 -2.20
N GLU A 25 3.22 -9.77 -2.28
CA GLU A 25 3.94 -9.99 -3.54
C GLU A 25 3.18 -10.94 -4.49
N LEU A 26 2.46 -11.93 -3.95
CA LEU A 26 1.57 -12.78 -4.74
C LEU A 26 0.37 -12.00 -5.29
N GLY A 27 -0.11 -10.97 -4.61
CA GLY A 27 -1.13 -10.06 -5.12
C GLY A 27 -0.65 -9.30 -6.36
N HIS A 28 0.57 -8.75 -6.34
CA HIS A 28 1.21 -8.16 -7.52
C HIS A 28 1.40 -9.19 -8.65
N SER A 29 1.82 -10.39 -8.30
CA SER A 29 2.03 -11.48 -9.27
C SER A 29 0.73 -11.86 -9.98
N MET A 30 -0.37 -11.99 -9.25
CA MET A 30 -1.69 -12.27 -9.81
C MET A 30 -2.20 -11.12 -10.71
N HIS A 31 -1.97 -9.87 -10.30
CA HIS A 31 -2.33 -8.70 -11.10
C HIS A 31 -1.56 -8.69 -12.42
N SER A 32 -0.24 -8.81 -12.35
CA SER A 32 0.62 -8.86 -13.54
C SER A 32 0.24 -10.00 -14.48
N TYR A 33 0.08 -11.21 -13.94
CA TYR A 33 -0.29 -12.38 -14.73
C TYR A 33 -1.64 -12.20 -15.44
N SER A 34 -2.66 -11.76 -14.69
CA SER A 34 -4.01 -11.55 -15.25
C SER A 34 -4.03 -10.45 -16.30
N THR A 35 -3.26 -9.39 -16.12
CA THR A 35 -3.09 -8.31 -17.10
C THR A 35 -2.42 -8.85 -18.37
N TRP A 36 -1.30 -9.57 -18.24
CA TRP A 36 -0.54 -10.09 -19.41
C TRP A 36 -1.31 -11.10 -20.24
N GLU A 37 -2.15 -11.92 -19.61
CA GLU A 37 -3.02 -12.87 -20.30
C GLU A 37 -4.20 -12.20 -21.03
N SER A 38 -4.57 -10.99 -20.63
CA SER A 38 -5.80 -10.35 -21.09
C SER A 38 -5.57 -9.13 -21.98
N GLN A 39 -4.40 -8.47 -21.87
CA GLN A 39 -4.13 -7.20 -22.54
C GLN A 39 -3.04 -7.34 -23.62
N PRO A 40 -3.15 -6.56 -24.70
CA PRO A 40 -2.04 -6.42 -25.64
C PRO A 40 -0.85 -5.72 -24.94
N TYR A 41 0.35 -5.92 -25.48
CA TYR A 41 1.59 -5.42 -24.88
C TYR A 41 1.54 -3.94 -24.47
N VAL A 42 0.91 -3.08 -25.27
CA VAL A 42 0.78 -1.64 -25.01
C VAL A 42 -0.02 -1.32 -23.73
N TYR A 43 -0.87 -2.23 -23.26
CA TYR A 43 -1.66 -2.11 -22.04
C TYR A 43 -1.25 -3.14 -20.96
N SER A 44 -0.12 -3.82 -21.14
CA SER A 44 0.32 -4.88 -20.25
C SER A 44 0.94 -4.39 -18.92
N ASP A 45 1.10 -3.09 -18.77
CA ASP A 45 1.53 -2.45 -17.54
C ASP A 45 0.33 -1.79 -16.84
N TYR A 46 0.51 -1.32 -15.62
CA TYR A 46 -0.51 -0.60 -14.85
C TYR A 46 0.17 0.34 -13.85
N SER A 47 -0.57 1.40 -13.47
CA SER A 47 -0.09 2.39 -12.51
C SER A 47 0.17 1.78 -11.15
N ILE A 48 1.21 2.24 -10.44
CA ILE A 48 1.50 1.88 -9.05
C ILE A 48 0.30 2.17 -8.14
N PHE A 49 -0.51 3.18 -8.46
CA PHE A 49 -1.73 3.53 -7.75
C PHE A 49 -2.70 2.34 -7.62
N VAL A 50 -2.84 1.53 -8.67
CA VAL A 50 -3.69 0.33 -8.67
C VAL A 50 -2.92 -0.93 -8.27
N ALA A 51 -1.60 -0.94 -8.43
CA ALA A 51 -0.77 -2.08 -8.06
C ALA A 51 -0.91 -2.44 -6.58
N GLU A 52 -0.84 -1.44 -5.71
CA GLU A 52 -0.93 -1.62 -4.26
C GLU A 52 -2.34 -2.01 -3.79
N VAL A 53 -3.36 -1.79 -4.60
CA VAL A 53 -4.71 -2.30 -4.32
C VAL A 53 -4.73 -3.82 -4.41
N ALA A 54 -4.15 -4.41 -5.45
CA ALA A 54 -4.14 -5.86 -5.64
C ALA A 54 -3.33 -6.58 -4.56
N SER A 55 -2.15 -6.07 -4.22
CA SER A 55 -1.29 -6.62 -3.17
C SER A 55 -1.96 -6.59 -1.80
N ASN A 56 -2.49 -5.44 -1.39
CA ASN A 56 -3.18 -5.29 -0.11
C ASN A 56 -4.50 -6.08 -0.05
N THR A 57 -5.23 -6.22 -1.17
CA THR A 57 -6.42 -7.08 -1.23
C THR A 57 -6.07 -8.53 -0.94
N ASN A 58 -5.00 -9.04 -1.54
CA ASN A 58 -4.56 -10.41 -1.30
C ASN A 58 -4.12 -10.62 0.15
N GLN A 59 -3.38 -9.68 0.75
CA GLN A 59 -3.06 -9.71 2.18
C GLN A 59 -4.32 -9.76 3.06
N ALA A 60 -5.32 -8.93 2.75
CA ALA A 60 -6.57 -8.88 3.52
C ALA A 60 -7.33 -10.21 3.45
N LEU A 61 -7.41 -10.84 2.27
CA LEU A 61 -8.06 -12.14 2.08
C LEU A 61 -7.32 -13.27 2.81
N VAL A 62 -5.98 -13.31 2.71
CA VAL A 62 -5.16 -14.32 3.41
C VAL A 62 -5.30 -14.16 4.93
N ARG A 63 -5.26 -12.93 5.43
CA ARG A 63 -5.45 -12.64 6.87
C ARG A 63 -6.81 -13.08 7.36
N ASP A 64 -7.89 -12.81 6.63
CA ASP A 64 -9.24 -13.25 6.97
C ASP A 64 -9.35 -14.77 6.98
N TYR A 65 -8.76 -15.44 5.98
CA TYR A 65 -8.71 -16.91 5.93
C TYR A 65 -7.99 -17.51 7.14
N LEU A 66 -6.81 -17.00 7.47
CA LEU A 66 -6.02 -17.47 8.61
C LEU A 66 -6.76 -17.23 9.94
N PHE A 67 -7.38 -16.07 10.10
CA PHE A 67 -8.15 -15.73 11.30
C PHE A 67 -9.30 -16.70 11.54
N ARG A 68 -9.96 -17.17 10.47
CA ARG A 68 -11.07 -18.13 10.56
C ARG A 68 -10.64 -19.59 10.70
N THR A 69 -9.47 -19.95 10.18
CA THR A 69 -9.04 -21.36 10.09
C THR A 69 -8.04 -21.79 11.15
N VAL A 70 -7.32 -20.85 11.75
CA VAL A 70 -6.35 -21.12 12.82
C VAL A 70 -6.92 -20.64 14.16
N PRO A 71 -7.44 -21.54 15.01
CA PRO A 71 -8.14 -21.16 16.25
C PRO A 71 -7.20 -20.84 17.42
N ASP A 72 -5.87 -20.90 17.20
CA ASP A 72 -4.89 -20.57 18.22
C ASP A 72 -4.96 -19.08 18.58
N ARG A 73 -5.14 -18.78 19.88
CA ARG A 73 -5.37 -17.43 20.37
C ARG A 73 -4.16 -16.52 20.16
N ASP A 74 -2.96 -17.02 20.42
CA ASP A 74 -1.74 -16.21 20.33
C ASP A 74 -1.43 -15.90 18.86
N PHE A 75 -1.68 -16.86 17.97
CA PHE A 75 -1.60 -16.65 16.53
C PHE A 75 -2.62 -15.59 16.04
N GLN A 76 -3.86 -15.63 16.54
CA GLN A 76 -4.88 -14.61 16.20
C GLN A 76 -4.52 -13.22 16.71
N ILE A 77 -3.92 -13.11 17.91
CA ILE A 77 -3.38 -11.84 18.42
C ILE A 77 -2.28 -11.33 17.49
N GLY A 78 -1.34 -12.18 17.09
CA GLY A 78 -0.29 -11.83 16.15
C GLY A 78 -0.84 -11.34 14.79
N LEU A 79 -1.89 -11.97 14.25
CA LEU A 79 -2.57 -11.50 13.04
C LEU A 79 -3.20 -10.09 13.20
N ILE A 80 -3.77 -9.81 14.38
CA ILE A 80 -4.33 -8.48 14.67
C ILE A 80 -3.20 -7.45 14.78
N GLU A 81 -2.11 -7.77 15.46
CA GLU A 81 -0.94 -6.89 15.58
C GLU A 81 -0.33 -6.58 14.20
N GLU A 82 -0.18 -7.59 13.35
CA GLU A 82 0.30 -7.42 11.98
C GLU A 82 -0.66 -6.51 11.17
N ALA A 83 -1.98 -6.72 11.29
CA ALA A 83 -2.97 -5.87 10.65
C ALA A 83 -2.89 -4.42 11.14
N MET A 84 -2.76 -4.20 12.44
CA MET A 84 -2.64 -2.87 13.04
C MET A 84 -1.35 -2.17 12.60
N SER A 85 -0.24 -2.90 12.51
CA SER A 85 1.04 -2.39 11.97
C SER A 85 0.89 -1.92 10.51
N ASN A 86 0.20 -2.68 9.68
CA ASN A 86 -0.10 -2.29 8.31
C ASN A 86 -0.97 -1.02 8.23
N PHE A 87 -2.02 -0.92 9.05
CA PHE A 87 -2.83 0.29 9.11
C PHE A 87 -2.03 1.50 9.59
N HIS A 88 -1.22 1.35 10.63
CA HIS A 88 -0.34 2.42 11.11
C HIS A 88 0.60 2.87 9.98
N ARG A 89 1.26 1.93 9.32
CA ARG A 89 2.19 2.24 8.21
C ARG A 89 1.51 2.99 7.07
N TYR A 90 0.37 2.50 6.59
CA TYR A 90 -0.25 3.01 5.37
C TYR A 90 -1.23 4.16 5.57
N LEU A 91 -1.80 4.34 6.78
CA LEU A 91 -2.75 5.42 7.08
C LEU A 91 -2.19 6.54 7.97
N PHE A 92 -1.04 6.34 8.61
CA PHE A 92 -0.37 7.36 9.42
C PHE A 92 1.01 7.71 8.85
N LEU A 93 1.91 6.74 8.75
CA LEU A 93 3.28 6.99 8.34
C LEU A 93 3.35 7.48 6.88
N MET A 94 2.75 6.76 5.93
CA MET A 94 2.82 7.12 4.51
C MET A 94 2.15 8.46 4.18
N PRO A 95 0.96 8.82 4.72
CA PRO A 95 0.41 10.16 4.53
C PRO A 95 1.27 11.27 5.14
N THR A 96 1.91 11.02 6.28
CA THR A 96 2.82 11.99 6.90
C THR A 96 4.04 12.22 6.02
N LEU A 97 4.63 11.16 5.46
CA LEU A 97 5.72 11.26 4.47
C LEU A 97 5.26 11.95 3.18
N ALA A 98 4.05 11.71 2.69
CA ALA A 98 3.51 12.38 1.51
C ALA A 98 3.32 13.88 1.75
N ARG A 99 2.84 14.29 2.91
CA ARG A 99 2.75 15.70 3.31
C ARG A 99 4.12 16.35 3.42
N PHE A 100 5.08 15.64 3.98
CA PHE A 100 6.47 16.09 4.03
C PHE A 100 7.03 16.29 2.62
N GLU A 101 6.86 15.31 1.73
CA GLU A 101 7.30 15.40 0.33
C GLU A 101 6.70 16.63 -0.36
N LEU A 102 5.41 16.85 -0.26
CA LEU A 102 4.75 18.01 -0.82
C LEU A 102 5.34 19.32 -0.26
N ALA A 103 5.47 19.41 1.06
CA ALA A 103 5.96 20.61 1.71
C ALA A 103 7.41 20.97 1.34
N ILE A 104 8.31 19.98 1.17
CA ILE A 104 9.68 20.25 0.74
C ILE A 104 9.74 20.68 -0.73
N HIS A 105 8.91 20.12 -1.62
CA HIS A 105 8.81 20.56 -3.00
C HIS A 105 8.31 22.01 -3.09
N GLU A 106 7.23 22.35 -2.40
CA GLU A 106 6.69 23.70 -2.34
C GLU A 106 7.70 24.73 -1.79
N ARG A 107 8.52 24.34 -0.81
CA ARG A 107 9.61 25.20 -0.31
C ARG A 107 10.63 25.54 -1.39
N VAL A 108 11.07 24.53 -2.13
CA VAL A 108 12.03 24.71 -3.22
C VAL A 108 11.42 25.57 -4.34
N GLU A 109 10.17 25.36 -4.70
CA GLU A 109 9.46 26.16 -5.70
C GLU A 109 9.33 27.63 -5.30
N ARG A 110 9.21 27.93 -3.99
CA ARG A 110 9.24 29.31 -3.45
C ARG A 110 10.66 29.88 -3.33
N GLY A 111 11.71 29.12 -3.67
CA GLY A 111 13.12 29.55 -3.56
C GLY A 111 13.64 29.50 -2.12
N GLU A 112 12.99 28.79 -1.20
CA GLU A 112 13.41 28.64 0.19
C GLU A 112 14.48 27.53 0.30
N ALA A 113 15.45 27.72 1.20
CA ALA A 113 16.49 26.72 1.44
C ALA A 113 15.94 25.49 2.17
N LEU A 114 16.38 24.31 1.73
CA LEU A 114 16.22 23.07 2.46
C LEU A 114 17.53 22.72 3.18
N THR A 115 17.48 22.74 4.52
CA THR A 115 18.56 22.24 5.37
C THR A 115 18.11 20.97 6.09
N ALA A 116 19.05 20.14 6.52
CA ALA A 116 18.73 18.93 7.30
C ALA A 116 17.89 19.28 8.55
N ASP A 117 18.28 20.32 9.27
CA ASP A 117 17.55 20.76 10.48
C ASP A 117 16.11 21.21 10.16
N ALA A 118 15.91 21.93 9.05
CA ALA A 118 14.58 22.34 8.63
C ALA A 118 13.70 21.15 8.21
N MET A 119 14.30 20.16 7.58
CA MET A 119 13.61 18.91 7.20
C MET A 119 13.26 18.08 8.44
N MET A 120 14.17 17.94 9.40
CA MET A 120 13.93 17.23 10.66
C MET A 120 12.83 17.91 11.49
N ALA A 121 12.87 19.23 11.61
CA ALA A 121 11.83 19.97 12.30
C ALA A 121 10.45 19.80 11.67
N LEU A 122 10.37 19.95 10.34
CA LEU A 122 9.13 19.75 9.57
C LEU A 122 8.55 18.35 9.77
N MET A 123 9.39 17.31 9.68
CA MET A 123 8.94 15.92 9.87
C MET A 123 8.41 15.70 11.29
N ALA A 124 9.11 16.20 12.31
CA ALA A 124 8.67 16.10 13.69
C ALA A 124 7.34 16.84 13.94
N ASP A 125 7.15 18.02 13.35
CA ASP A 125 5.91 18.77 13.44
C ASP A 125 4.73 18.04 12.80
N LEU A 126 4.95 17.41 11.63
CA LEU A 126 3.92 16.63 10.94
C LEU A 126 3.49 15.38 11.73
N PHE A 127 4.42 14.72 12.40
CA PHE A 127 4.09 13.60 13.29
C PHE A 127 3.37 14.05 14.54
N ASP A 128 3.77 15.18 15.15
CA ASP A 128 3.10 15.75 16.32
C ASP A 128 1.63 16.07 16.01
N GLU A 129 1.38 16.67 14.85
CA GLU A 129 0.03 16.89 14.34
C GLU A 129 -0.74 15.56 14.12
N ALA A 130 -0.10 14.57 13.48
CA ALA A 130 -0.74 13.31 13.15
C ALA A 130 -1.15 12.51 14.40
N TYR A 131 -0.36 12.57 15.46
CA TYR A 131 -0.67 11.89 16.73
C TYR A 131 -1.48 12.75 17.71
N GLY A 132 -1.75 14.02 17.37
CA GLY A 132 -2.63 14.89 18.14
C GLY A 132 -2.17 15.16 19.59
N GLY A 133 -0.88 15.02 19.86
CA GLY A 133 -0.31 15.18 21.20
C GLY A 133 -0.53 14.00 22.16
N GLU A 134 -1.13 12.90 21.69
CA GLU A 134 -1.37 11.70 22.51
C GLU A 134 -0.13 10.83 22.72
N VAL A 135 0.94 11.09 21.97
CA VAL A 135 2.21 10.34 22.01
C VAL A 135 3.35 11.28 22.38
N GLU A 136 4.10 10.91 23.42
CA GLU A 136 5.37 11.59 23.73
C GLU A 136 6.44 11.17 22.72
N MET A 137 6.93 12.14 21.95
CA MET A 137 7.84 11.88 20.84
C MET A 137 9.26 12.38 21.13
N ASP A 138 10.25 11.55 20.84
CA ASP A 138 11.63 11.99 20.65
C ASP A 138 11.75 12.69 19.29
N ARG A 139 11.70 14.02 19.31
CA ARG A 139 11.67 14.85 18.10
C ARG A 139 12.90 14.67 17.19
N GLU A 140 14.06 14.37 17.76
CA GLU A 140 15.28 14.12 16.99
C GLU A 140 15.16 12.80 16.22
N ARG A 141 14.70 11.73 16.89
CA ARG A 141 14.49 10.43 16.25
C ARG A 141 13.36 10.44 15.24
N VAL A 142 12.23 11.05 15.59
CA VAL A 142 11.09 11.15 14.66
C VAL A 142 11.42 12.06 13.48
N GLY A 143 12.18 13.13 13.71
CA GLY A 143 12.58 14.06 12.66
C GLY A 143 13.39 13.44 11.53
N ILE A 144 14.16 12.37 11.77
CA ILE A 144 14.96 11.69 10.75
C ILE A 144 14.18 10.62 9.94
N THR A 145 12.92 10.37 10.25
CA THR A 145 12.10 9.34 9.58
C THR A 145 12.06 9.50 8.05
N TRP A 146 12.17 10.72 7.54
CA TRP A 146 12.29 10.95 6.09
C TRP A 146 13.49 10.23 5.45
N GLY A 147 14.55 9.96 6.20
CA GLY A 147 15.73 9.21 5.75
C GLY A 147 15.54 7.69 5.77
N GLU A 148 14.59 7.17 6.54
CA GLU A 148 14.24 5.75 6.58
C GLU A 148 13.56 5.28 5.29
N PHE A 149 12.80 6.17 4.65
CA PHE A 149 12.07 5.89 3.41
C PHE A 149 12.57 6.77 2.27
N PRO A 150 13.78 6.53 1.72
CA PRO A 150 14.35 7.41 0.71
C PRO A 150 13.60 7.38 -0.63
N THR A 151 12.65 6.47 -0.82
CA THR A 151 11.89 6.32 -2.06
C THR A 151 11.19 7.61 -2.48
N HIS A 152 10.64 8.40 -1.52
CA HIS A 152 10.00 9.69 -1.81
C HIS A 152 10.98 10.79 -2.25
N LEU A 153 12.31 10.55 -2.14
CA LEU A 153 13.34 11.45 -2.67
C LEU A 153 13.73 11.11 -4.13
N TYR A 154 13.37 9.93 -4.63
CA TYR A 154 13.73 9.43 -5.96
C TYR A 154 12.53 9.21 -6.87
N ALA A 155 11.38 8.82 -6.29
CA ALA A 155 10.15 8.54 -7.00
C ALA A 155 9.07 9.52 -6.52
N ASN A 156 8.91 10.62 -7.24
CA ASN A 156 8.00 11.70 -6.89
C ASN A 156 6.57 11.21 -6.67
N PHE A 157 6.01 11.59 -5.54
CA PHE A 157 4.61 11.31 -5.16
C PHE A 157 4.28 9.81 -5.19
N TYR A 158 5.22 8.99 -4.73
CA TYR A 158 5.05 7.54 -4.66
C TYR A 158 4.28 7.10 -3.39
N VAL A 159 4.66 7.65 -2.21
CA VAL A 159 4.26 7.06 -0.93
C VAL A 159 2.77 7.19 -0.59
N TYR A 160 2.06 8.23 -1.08
CA TYR A 160 0.62 8.37 -0.84
C TYR A 160 -0.20 7.23 -1.44
N GLN A 161 0.31 6.55 -2.46
CA GLN A 161 -0.37 5.47 -3.17
C GLN A 161 -0.58 4.22 -2.31
N TYR A 162 0.17 4.06 -1.24
CA TYR A 162 -0.09 3.02 -0.25
C TYR A 162 -1.38 3.28 0.53
N THR A 163 -1.69 4.54 0.85
CA THR A 163 -2.92 4.91 1.56
C THR A 163 -4.15 4.64 0.70
N THR A 164 -4.14 5.04 -0.56
CA THR A 164 -5.22 4.74 -1.51
C THR A 164 -5.33 3.23 -1.75
N GLY A 165 -4.16 2.55 -1.85
CA GLY A 165 -4.07 1.11 -2.02
C GLY A 165 -4.76 0.33 -0.91
N ILE A 166 -4.42 0.58 0.35
CA ILE A 166 -5.03 -0.15 1.48
C ILE A 166 -6.51 0.17 1.66
N SER A 167 -6.92 1.43 1.39
CA SER A 167 -8.33 1.85 1.49
C SER A 167 -9.21 1.11 0.50
N ALA A 168 -8.84 1.10 -0.79
CA ALA A 168 -9.55 0.36 -1.81
C ALA A 168 -9.51 -1.16 -1.56
N ALA A 169 -8.35 -1.69 -1.18
CA ALA A 169 -8.15 -3.10 -0.92
C ALA A 169 -9.06 -3.63 0.19
N ARG A 170 -9.24 -2.86 1.26
CA ARG A 170 -10.14 -3.25 2.36
C ARG A 170 -11.58 -3.35 1.88
N ALA A 171 -12.06 -2.37 1.11
CA ALA A 171 -13.40 -2.38 0.55
C ALA A 171 -13.61 -3.57 -0.41
N LEU A 172 -12.61 -3.86 -1.27
CA LEU A 172 -12.66 -4.98 -2.21
C LEU A 172 -12.66 -6.34 -1.51
N ALA A 173 -11.79 -6.52 -0.50
CA ALA A 173 -11.73 -7.77 0.26
C ALA A 173 -13.06 -8.03 0.97
N GLU A 174 -13.61 -7.03 1.67
CA GLU A 174 -14.91 -7.14 2.32
C GLU A 174 -16.04 -7.42 1.31
N GLY A 175 -16.01 -6.71 0.17
CA GLY A 175 -16.98 -6.93 -0.91
C GLY A 175 -16.94 -8.36 -1.46
N MET A 176 -15.76 -8.95 -1.65
CA MET A 176 -15.64 -10.33 -2.11
C MET A 176 -16.05 -11.37 -1.05
N LEU A 177 -15.73 -11.12 0.21
CA LEU A 177 -16.08 -12.02 1.32
C LEU A 177 -17.59 -12.05 1.59
N THR A 178 -18.32 -10.99 1.27
CA THR A 178 -19.76 -10.85 1.53
C THR A 178 -20.63 -10.89 0.28
N GLY A 179 -20.12 -10.44 -0.86
CA GLY A 179 -20.87 -10.24 -2.11
C GLY A 179 -20.77 -11.40 -3.12
N GLY A 180 -20.05 -12.48 -2.78
CA GLY A 180 -19.99 -13.70 -3.56
C GLY A 180 -19.40 -13.56 -4.97
N GLU A 181 -19.86 -14.42 -5.89
CA GLU A 181 -19.27 -14.57 -7.24
C GLU A 181 -19.25 -13.26 -8.07
N GLU A 182 -20.25 -12.42 -7.92
CA GLU A 182 -20.32 -11.15 -8.67
C GLU A 182 -19.20 -10.19 -8.26
N ALA A 183 -18.92 -10.06 -6.96
CA ALA A 183 -17.82 -9.22 -6.48
C ALA A 183 -16.46 -9.78 -6.90
N VAL A 184 -16.29 -11.10 -6.86
CA VAL A 184 -15.08 -11.78 -7.38
C VAL A 184 -14.91 -11.54 -8.89
N ALA A 185 -15.99 -11.59 -9.66
CA ALA A 185 -15.94 -11.34 -11.10
C ALA A 185 -15.52 -9.89 -11.40
N ARG A 186 -16.03 -8.89 -10.68
CA ARG A 186 -15.61 -7.49 -10.81
C ARG A 186 -14.14 -7.30 -10.45
N TYR A 187 -13.68 -7.88 -9.35
CA TYR A 187 -12.27 -7.83 -8.96
C TYR A 187 -11.37 -8.50 -10.02
N THR A 188 -11.78 -9.66 -10.55
CA THR A 188 -11.05 -10.32 -11.63
C THR A 188 -10.99 -9.46 -12.91
N ALA A 189 -12.08 -8.75 -13.24
CA ALA A 189 -12.08 -7.81 -14.36
C ALA A 189 -11.10 -6.66 -14.15
N TYR A 190 -11.02 -6.14 -12.93
CA TYR A 190 -10.02 -5.14 -12.53
C TYR A 190 -8.58 -5.66 -12.72
N LEU A 191 -8.24 -6.86 -12.25
CA LEU A 191 -6.90 -7.45 -12.43
C LEU A 191 -6.52 -7.63 -13.90
N ARG A 192 -7.50 -7.75 -14.79
CA ARG A 192 -7.32 -7.92 -16.24
C ARG A 192 -7.28 -6.62 -17.03
N ALA A 193 -7.58 -5.50 -16.40
CA ALA A 193 -7.71 -4.22 -17.11
C ALA A 193 -6.37 -3.65 -17.59
N GLY A 194 -5.28 -3.89 -16.86
CA GLY A 194 -3.98 -3.27 -17.16
C GLY A 194 -4.09 -1.74 -17.21
N SER A 195 -3.43 -1.11 -18.16
CA SER A 195 -3.56 0.33 -18.41
C SER A 195 -4.59 0.69 -19.48
N SER A 196 -5.53 -0.21 -19.80
CA SER A 196 -6.65 0.09 -20.72
C SER A 196 -7.67 1.05 -20.13
N LEU A 197 -7.64 1.25 -18.80
CA LEU A 197 -8.46 2.20 -18.06
C LEU A 197 -7.58 3.13 -17.22
N TYR A 198 -8.08 4.33 -16.93
CA TYR A 198 -7.47 5.18 -15.91
C TYR A 198 -7.61 4.53 -14.51
N PRO A 199 -6.70 4.81 -13.57
CA PRO A 199 -6.68 4.16 -12.25
C PRO A 199 -8.02 4.21 -11.51
N LEU A 200 -8.69 5.36 -11.45
CA LEU A 200 -9.98 5.49 -10.78
C LEU A 200 -11.10 4.73 -11.51
N ASP A 201 -11.06 4.67 -12.84
CA ASP A 201 -12.04 3.91 -13.63
C ASP A 201 -11.84 2.40 -13.44
N ALA A 202 -10.60 1.96 -13.32
CA ALA A 202 -10.28 0.56 -12.99
C ALA A 202 -10.82 0.18 -11.58
N LEU A 203 -10.72 1.08 -10.60
CA LEU A 203 -11.30 0.85 -9.27
C LEU A 203 -12.82 0.84 -9.29
N LYS A 204 -13.45 1.74 -10.05
CA LYS A 204 -14.92 1.73 -10.26
C LYS A 204 -15.40 0.45 -10.90
N LEU A 205 -14.63 -0.10 -11.85
CA LEU A 205 -14.92 -1.42 -12.45
C LEU A 205 -14.94 -2.52 -11.36
N ALA A 206 -14.05 -2.44 -10.37
CA ALA A 206 -14.01 -3.35 -9.25
C ALA A 206 -15.14 -3.12 -8.23
N GLY A 207 -15.82 -1.96 -8.29
CA GLY A 207 -16.91 -1.57 -7.39
C GLY A 207 -16.49 -0.65 -6.25
N VAL A 208 -15.34 0.02 -6.37
CA VAL A 208 -14.84 0.99 -5.39
C VAL A 208 -14.73 2.37 -6.02
N ASP A 209 -15.26 3.39 -5.34
CA ASP A 209 -15.12 4.82 -5.67
C ASP A 209 -14.36 5.49 -4.52
N LEU A 210 -13.13 6.00 -4.79
CA LEU A 210 -12.23 6.65 -3.84
C LEU A 210 -12.32 8.17 -3.94
#